data_ebd3090e889b6f73ba081662b9857e8a
#
_entry.id   ebd3090e889b6f73ba081662b9857e8a
#
_cell.length_a   1.000
_cell.length_b   1.000
_cell.length_c   1.000
_cell.angle_alpha   90.00
_cell.angle_beta   90.00
_cell.angle_gamma   90.00
#
_symmetry.space_group_name_H-M   'P 1'
#
loop_
_entity.id
_entity.type
_entity.pdbx_description
1 polymer ?
#
loop_
_entity_poly.entity_id
_entity_poly.type
_entity_poly.pdbx_seq_one_letter_code
_entity_poly.pdbx_strand_id
1 'polypeptide(L)'
;MRFKKLAASVMMAAMTAAALSGCGSGKDSAATGTQASTEKISTKLTVWGNAEDQAEENGKWLQTMCEQFNSEHPEWDITFEYGVCSEQDAGKTIPQDPSNSGDVYFFANDQLQTLIDANAIAKLGGETADYVKNTNSSSIVNSVTVDGNIYGIPFTTNTWFMYYDKSKFTQDDIKSLDKMLEKDKVAFNITEGWYMSSFFLANGCTYFGSNGTDAKAGIDLSGDKGADAAKALVSLVNNPNFVNDAQGVGIAGLRDGSVGAFFSGSWDYKSVKEILGDNFGAVSLPTVKIGGTDKQLKAFAGSKAIAVNPNCKYQQIAVALAKYLGGKEAQQKHYDLRNVIPCNTELLKTDKIKNDVLIKAQNDTIDKTSIIQPTLTQMNDYWAPAQNFAKSIVNGEITSDNAATKTDEFYKLINSSVVK
;
A
#
# COMPACT_ATOMS: atom_id res chain seq x y z
N MET A 1 -4.36 -3.99 -60.79
CA MET A 1 -5.48 -4.89 -61.10
C MET A 1 -6.25 -5.22 -59.82
N ARG A 2 -7.51 -4.81 -59.81
CA ARG A 2 -8.72 -5.32 -59.12
C ARG A 2 -8.69 -5.72 -57.66
N PHE A 3 -9.28 -4.86 -56.87
CA PHE A 3 -10.33 -4.99 -55.84
C PHE A 3 -10.87 -6.38 -55.54
N LYS A 4 -11.03 -6.70 -54.23
CA LYS A 4 -12.33 -7.14 -53.69
C LYS A 4 -12.38 -6.96 -52.17
N LYS A 5 -13.32 -6.10 -51.72
CA LYS A 5 -13.91 -6.00 -50.40
C LYS A 5 -14.72 -7.26 -50.13
N LEU A 6 -14.75 -7.74 -48.88
CA LEU A 6 -15.88 -8.52 -48.37
C LEU A 6 -16.25 -8.10 -46.94
N ALA A 7 -17.52 -7.93 -46.78
CA ALA A 7 -18.21 -7.32 -45.67
C ALA A 7 -18.39 -8.27 -44.47
N ALA A 8 -18.54 -7.65 -43.28
CA ALA A 8 -18.99 -8.28 -42.06
C ALA A 8 -20.44 -8.72 -42.14
N SER A 9 -20.75 -9.93 -41.72
CA SER A 9 -22.12 -10.42 -41.51
C SER A 9 -22.38 -10.61 -40.02
N VAL A 10 -23.28 -9.80 -39.51
CA VAL A 10 -23.92 -9.93 -38.19
C VAL A 10 -24.93 -11.12 -38.30
N MET A 11 -24.74 -12.14 -37.45
CA MET A 11 -25.77 -13.18 -37.29
C MET A 11 -26.62 -12.87 -36.06
N MET A 12 -27.82 -12.38 -36.31
CA MET A 12 -28.93 -12.27 -35.38
C MET A 12 -29.69 -13.61 -35.40
N ALA A 13 -29.65 -14.37 -34.32
CA ALA A 13 -30.45 -15.57 -34.17
C ALA A 13 -31.89 -15.20 -33.69
N ALA A 14 -32.86 -15.25 -34.58
CA ALA A 14 -34.27 -15.16 -34.24
C ALA A 14 -34.79 -16.55 -33.84
N MET A 15 -35.29 -16.71 -32.62
CA MET A 15 -36.06 -17.88 -32.21
C MET A 15 -37.53 -17.64 -32.57
N THR A 16 -38.02 -18.42 -33.51
CA THR A 16 -39.44 -18.50 -33.92
C THR A 16 -40.21 -19.35 -32.92
N ALA A 17 -41.18 -18.74 -32.23
CA ALA A 17 -42.18 -19.45 -31.43
C ALA A 17 -43.33 -19.89 -32.35
N ALA A 18 -43.62 -21.20 -32.36
CA ALA A 18 -44.78 -21.77 -33.02
C ALA A 18 -46.03 -21.52 -32.19
N ALA A 19 -46.99 -20.77 -32.75
CA ALA A 19 -48.29 -20.60 -32.19
C ALA A 19 -49.24 -21.72 -32.68
N LEU A 20 -49.82 -22.49 -31.78
CA LEU A 20 -50.96 -23.35 -32.03
C LEU A 20 -52.24 -22.54 -31.76
N SER A 21 -53.03 -22.36 -32.81
CA SER A 21 -54.33 -21.71 -32.80
C SER A 21 -55.42 -22.62 -32.18
N GLY A 22 -56.05 -22.09 -31.14
CA GLY A 22 -57.35 -22.61 -30.65
C GLY A 22 -58.32 -21.47 -30.54
N CYS A 23 -59.40 -21.51 -31.35
CA CYS A 23 -60.53 -20.60 -31.31
C CYS A 23 -61.38 -20.76 -30.05
N GLY A 24 -61.69 -19.66 -29.39
CA GLY A 24 -62.74 -19.57 -28.35
C GLY A 24 -62.98 -18.13 -27.96
N SER A 25 -64.17 -17.66 -28.31
CA SER A 25 -64.70 -16.29 -28.14
C SER A 25 -64.87 -15.88 -26.68
N GLY A 26 -64.52 -14.63 -26.34
CA GLY A 26 -65.18 -13.90 -25.26
C GLY A 26 -64.34 -13.04 -24.38
N LYS A 27 -64.46 -11.73 -24.55
CA LYS A 27 -64.35 -10.62 -23.59
C LYS A 27 -62.98 -10.20 -23.05
N ASP A 28 -62.73 -8.94 -23.28
CA ASP A 28 -61.80 -7.98 -22.61
C ASP A 28 -61.05 -8.49 -21.39
N SER A 29 -59.75 -8.56 -21.56
CA SER A 29 -58.80 -8.53 -20.43
C SER A 29 -57.57 -7.76 -20.85
N ALA A 30 -57.27 -6.71 -20.08
CA ALA A 30 -56.11 -5.88 -20.20
C ALA A 30 -54.82 -6.73 -20.23
N ALA A 31 -53.95 -6.45 -21.17
CA ALA A 31 -52.62 -7.04 -21.23
C ALA A 31 -51.81 -6.62 -19.99
N THR A 32 -51.77 -7.49 -19.00
CA THR A 32 -50.77 -7.42 -17.92
C THR A 32 -49.42 -7.78 -18.52
N GLY A 33 -48.59 -6.77 -18.71
CA GLY A 33 -47.19 -6.98 -19.07
C GLY A 33 -46.54 -7.86 -18.01
N THR A 34 -46.16 -9.07 -18.39
CA THR A 34 -45.33 -9.94 -17.58
C THR A 34 -43.95 -9.28 -17.54
N GLN A 35 -43.68 -8.53 -16.48
CA GLN A 35 -42.30 -8.19 -16.10
C GLN A 35 -41.57 -9.52 -15.94
N ALA A 36 -40.63 -9.81 -16.83
CA ALA A 36 -39.67 -10.85 -16.62
C ALA A 36 -38.93 -10.52 -15.31
N SER A 37 -39.24 -11.20 -14.23
CA SER A 37 -38.46 -11.16 -13.02
C SER A 37 -37.09 -11.76 -13.38
N THR A 38 -36.11 -10.92 -13.59
CA THR A 38 -34.72 -11.37 -13.56
C THR A 38 -34.49 -11.97 -12.18
N GLU A 39 -34.33 -13.28 -12.10
CA GLU A 39 -34.00 -13.98 -10.86
C GLU A 39 -32.74 -13.35 -10.29
N LYS A 40 -32.79 -12.83 -9.06
CA LYS A 40 -31.63 -12.28 -8.37
C LYS A 40 -30.61 -13.40 -8.14
N ILE A 41 -29.32 -13.09 -8.34
CA ILE A 41 -28.24 -14.00 -7.96
C ILE A 41 -28.04 -13.87 -6.45
N SER A 42 -28.51 -14.87 -5.69
CA SER A 42 -28.24 -14.98 -4.26
C SER A 42 -26.90 -15.64 -4.02
N THR A 43 -26.03 -14.99 -3.25
CA THR A 43 -24.69 -15.50 -2.95
C THR A 43 -24.19 -15.04 -1.59
N LYS A 44 -23.14 -15.74 -1.12
CA LYS A 44 -22.34 -15.35 0.04
C LYS A 44 -20.95 -14.95 -0.45
N LEU A 45 -20.44 -13.82 0.04
CA LEU A 45 -19.06 -13.39 -0.15
C LEU A 45 -18.39 -13.22 1.21
N THR A 46 -17.19 -13.76 1.35
CA THR A 46 -16.33 -13.55 2.50
C THR A 46 -15.34 -12.43 2.22
N VAL A 47 -15.35 -11.38 3.05
CA VAL A 47 -14.49 -10.20 2.88
C VAL A 47 -13.56 -10.07 4.10
N TRP A 48 -12.25 -10.13 3.87
CA TRP A 48 -11.26 -10.03 4.93
C TRP A 48 -10.53 -8.70 4.87
N GLY A 49 -10.57 -7.95 5.96
CA GLY A 49 -9.90 -6.66 6.11
C GLY A 49 -9.31 -6.48 7.50
N ASN A 50 -8.59 -5.38 7.73
CA ASN A 50 -8.04 -5.09 9.04
C ASN A 50 -9.14 -4.85 10.09
N ALA A 51 -8.78 -4.99 11.37
CA ALA A 51 -9.73 -4.84 12.48
C ALA A 51 -10.25 -3.41 12.61
N GLU A 52 -9.41 -2.42 12.30
CA GLU A 52 -9.74 -1.00 12.42
C GLU A 52 -10.83 -0.56 11.45
N ASP A 53 -10.87 -1.12 10.23
CA ASP A 53 -11.91 -0.84 9.23
C ASP A 53 -13.26 -1.48 9.55
N GLN A 54 -13.25 -2.43 10.49
CA GLN A 54 -14.41 -3.14 10.97
C GLN A 54 -14.90 -2.63 12.34
N ALA A 55 -14.10 -1.82 13.02
CA ALA A 55 -14.38 -1.32 14.36
C ALA A 55 -15.52 -0.28 14.39
N GLU A 56 -16.36 -0.36 15.41
CA GLU A 56 -17.52 0.52 15.57
C GLU A 56 -17.13 1.99 15.77
N GLU A 57 -16.10 2.22 16.56
CA GLU A 57 -15.52 3.55 16.81
C GLU A 57 -14.94 4.21 15.56
N ASN A 58 -14.65 3.44 14.52
CA ASN A 58 -14.18 3.91 13.22
C ASN A 58 -15.27 3.89 12.14
N GLY A 59 -16.55 3.72 12.52
CA GLY A 59 -17.72 3.78 11.65
C GLY A 59 -17.93 2.53 10.80
N LYS A 60 -17.28 1.39 11.13
CA LYS A 60 -17.44 0.11 10.39
C LYS A 60 -17.35 0.30 8.88
N TRP A 61 -16.28 0.98 8.44
CA TRP A 61 -16.14 1.35 7.03
C TRP A 61 -16.34 0.17 6.09
N LEU A 62 -15.73 -0.98 6.36
CA LEU A 62 -15.81 -2.16 5.49
C LEU A 62 -17.26 -2.65 5.33
N GLN A 63 -17.96 -2.85 6.44
CA GLN A 63 -19.35 -3.31 6.42
C GLN A 63 -20.25 -2.30 5.73
N THR A 64 -20.10 -1.00 6.07
CA THR A 64 -20.89 0.08 5.47
C THR A 64 -20.73 0.12 3.95
N MET A 65 -19.52 -0.04 3.43
CA MET A 65 -19.28 -0.03 1.99
C MET A 65 -19.80 -1.30 1.30
N CYS A 66 -19.70 -2.46 1.93
CA CYS A 66 -20.27 -3.70 1.41
C CYS A 66 -21.82 -3.66 1.35
N GLU A 67 -22.46 -3.13 2.38
CA GLU A 67 -23.91 -2.96 2.42
C GLU A 67 -24.40 -1.96 1.37
N GLN A 68 -23.68 -0.86 1.21
CA GLN A 68 -23.97 0.14 0.17
C GLN A 68 -23.82 -0.47 -1.23
N PHE A 69 -22.74 -1.21 -1.49
CA PHE A 69 -22.56 -1.95 -2.74
C PHE A 69 -23.74 -2.87 -3.04
N ASN A 70 -24.19 -3.67 -2.07
CA ASN A 70 -25.34 -4.56 -2.25
C ASN A 70 -26.62 -3.79 -2.55
N SER A 71 -26.82 -2.62 -1.95
CA SER A 71 -28.00 -1.78 -2.21
C SER A 71 -27.99 -1.13 -3.60
N GLU A 72 -26.81 -0.85 -4.15
CA GLU A 72 -26.62 -0.29 -5.50
C GLU A 72 -26.72 -1.34 -6.61
N HIS A 73 -26.69 -2.64 -6.24
CA HIS A 73 -26.74 -3.78 -7.15
C HIS A 73 -27.99 -4.63 -6.90
N PRO A 74 -29.19 -4.15 -7.28
CA PRO A 74 -30.45 -4.85 -7.01
C PRO A 74 -30.58 -6.21 -7.71
N GLU A 75 -29.75 -6.48 -8.71
CA GLU A 75 -29.63 -7.77 -9.41
C GLU A 75 -28.95 -8.85 -8.57
N TRP A 76 -28.28 -8.49 -7.48
CA TRP A 76 -27.62 -9.39 -6.55
C TRP A 76 -28.25 -9.33 -5.16
N ASP A 77 -28.22 -10.46 -4.46
CA ASP A 77 -28.62 -10.61 -3.06
C ASP A 77 -27.43 -11.23 -2.32
N ILE A 78 -26.57 -10.37 -1.77
CA ILE A 78 -25.27 -10.77 -1.24
C ILE A 78 -25.33 -10.81 0.29
N THR A 79 -25.06 -11.97 0.88
CA THR A 79 -24.77 -12.10 2.30
C THR A 79 -23.26 -11.98 2.50
N PHE A 80 -22.83 -11.00 3.29
CA PHE A 80 -21.41 -10.81 3.61
C PHE A 80 -21.00 -11.54 4.89
N GLU A 81 -19.87 -12.22 4.86
CA GLU A 81 -19.13 -12.68 6.04
C GLU A 81 -17.81 -11.93 6.13
N TYR A 82 -17.46 -11.50 7.34
CA TYR A 82 -16.27 -10.69 7.56
C TYR A 82 -15.22 -11.45 8.35
N GLY A 83 -13.97 -11.40 7.89
CA GLY A 83 -12.81 -11.92 8.60
C GLY A 83 -11.80 -10.82 8.89
N VAL A 84 -10.95 -11.04 9.87
CA VAL A 84 -9.88 -10.11 10.23
C VAL A 84 -8.55 -10.63 9.68
N CYS A 85 -7.95 -9.85 8.78
CA CYS A 85 -6.61 -10.06 8.28
C CYS A 85 -6.02 -8.68 7.95
N SER A 86 -4.88 -8.35 8.54
CA SER A 86 -4.19 -7.11 8.20
C SER A 86 -3.57 -7.21 6.80
N GLU A 87 -3.37 -6.06 6.14
CA GLU A 87 -2.73 -6.02 4.83
C GLU A 87 -1.30 -6.58 4.87
N GLN A 88 -0.61 -6.43 6.00
CA GLN A 88 0.76 -6.92 6.21
C GLN A 88 0.81 -8.43 6.39
N ASP A 89 -0.26 -9.04 6.90
CA ASP A 89 -0.32 -10.48 7.16
C ASP A 89 -0.91 -11.28 5.99
N ALA A 90 -1.44 -10.60 4.97
CA ALA A 90 -2.13 -11.25 3.85
C ALA A 90 -1.25 -12.32 3.17
N GLY A 91 0.01 -11.99 2.85
CA GLY A 91 0.95 -12.92 2.22
C GLY A 91 1.34 -14.12 3.09
N LYS A 92 1.13 -14.04 4.40
CA LYS A 92 1.36 -15.16 5.33
C LYS A 92 0.09 -15.98 5.56
N THR A 93 -1.06 -15.30 5.67
CA THR A 93 -2.31 -15.92 6.10
C THR A 93 -3.06 -16.57 4.95
N ILE A 94 -3.24 -15.83 3.83
CA ILE A 94 -4.03 -16.30 2.68
C ILE A 94 -3.42 -17.56 2.02
N PRO A 95 -2.08 -17.64 1.80
CA PRO A 95 -1.45 -18.82 1.21
C PRO A 95 -1.56 -20.12 2.03
N GLN A 96 -1.88 -20.04 3.32
CA GLN A 96 -2.03 -21.25 4.15
C GLN A 96 -3.25 -22.09 3.73
N ASP A 97 -4.35 -21.44 3.35
CA ASP A 97 -5.54 -22.10 2.81
C ASP A 97 -6.30 -21.14 1.87
N PRO A 98 -5.83 -20.97 0.63
CA PRO A 98 -6.44 -20.05 -0.32
C PRO A 98 -7.92 -20.35 -0.60
N SER A 99 -8.32 -21.64 -0.53
CA SER A 99 -9.68 -22.06 -0.85
C SER A 99 -10.71 -21.70 0.23
N ASN A 100 -10.27 -21.50 1.47
CA ASN A 100 -11.12 -21.15 2.61
C ASN A 100 -10.83 -19.76 3.18
N SER A 101 -10.00 -18.96 2.49
CA SER A 101 -9.77 -17.55 2.85
C SER A 101 -10.79 -16.61 2.21
N GLY A 102 -10.66 -15.30 2.45
CA GLY A 102 -11.59 -14.30 1.91
C GLY A 102 -11.70 -14.34 0.39
N ASP A 103 -12.92 -14.22 -0.14
CA ASP A 103 -13.19 -14.03 -1.57
C ASP A 103 -12.62 -12.70 -2.08
N VAL A 104 -12.72 -11.67 -1.23
CA VAL A 104 -12.11 -10.36 -1.40
C VAL A 104 -11.31 -10.06 -0.14
N TYR A 105 -10.07 -9.61 -0.29
CA TYR A 105 -9.21 -9.30 0.84
C TYR A 105 -8.24 -8.16 0.54
N PHE A 106 -7.64 -7.60 1.58
CA PHE A 106 -6.73 -6.46 1.51
C PHE A 106 -5.29 -6.94 1.68
N PHE A 107 -4.35 -6.31 0.97
CA PHE A 107 -2.93 -6.65 1.05
C PHE A 107 -2.04 -5.42 0.84
N ALA A 108 -0.83 -5.45 1.42
CA ALA A 108 0.23 -4.50 1.09
C ALA A 108 1.03 -5.00 -0.12
N ASN A 109 1.49 -4.10 -0.97
CA ASN A 109 2.10 -4.47 -2.25
C ASN A 109 3.35 -5.35 -2.13
N ASP A 110 4.06 -5.32 -1.02
CA ASP A 110 5.21 -6.20 -0.75
C ASP A 110 4.82 -7.67 -0.59
N GLN A 111 3.53 -7.95 -0.36
CA GLN A 111 2.99 -9.31 -0.29
C GLN A 111 2.61 -9.88 -1.67
N LEU A 112 2.65 -9.04 -2.72
CA LEU A 112 2.06 -9.36 -4.02
C LEU A 112 2.66 -10.61 -4.65
N GLN A 113 3.98 -10.74 -4.71
CA GLN A 113 4.62 -11.90 -5.34
C GLN A 113 4.32 -13.18 -4.57
N THR A 114 4.33 -13.14 -3.24
CA THR A 114 3.98 -14.29 -2.40
C THR A 114 2.56 -14.79 -2.67
N LEU A 115 1.61 -13.86 -2.85
CA LEU A 115 0.22 -14.18 -3.18
C LEU A 115 0.08 -14.77 -4.59
N ILE A 116 0.85 -14.26 -5.57
CA ILE A 116 0.90 -14.81 -6.93
C ILE A 116 1.46 -16.22 -6.94
N ASP A 117 2.60 -16.44 -6.30
CA ASP A 117 3.28 -17.73 -6.24
C ASP A 117 2.42 -18.82 -5.57
N ALA A 118 1.59 -18.40 -4.60
CA ALA A 118 0.63 -19.28 -3.93
C ALA A 118 -0.67 -19.49 -4.71
N ASN A 119 -0.83 -18.88 -5.89
CA ASN A 119 -2.10 -18.85 -6.64
C ASN A 119 -3.29 -18.40 -5.77
N ALA A 120 -3.04 -17.40 -4.92
CA ALA A 120 -4.00 -16.87 -3.95
C ALA A 120 -4.65 -15.56 -4.40
N ILE A 121 -4.15 -14.93 -5.45
CA ILE A 121 -4.62 -13.65 -5.99
C ILE A 121 -4.97 -13.77 -7.48
N ALA A 122 -6.11 -13.23 -7.87
CA ALA A 122 -6.58 -13.24 -9.25
C ALA A 122 -5.94 -12.11 -10.07
N LYS A 123 -5.61 -12.40 -11.31
CA LYS A 123 -5.24 -11.39 -12.30
C LYS A 123 -6.48 -10.59 -12.71
N LEU A 124 -6.38 -9.28 -12.67
CA LEU A 124 -7.45 -8.37 -13.09
C LEU A 124 -7.24 -7.95 -14.56
N GLY A 125 -8.31 -7.96 -15.33
CA GLY A 125 -8.29 -7.62 -16.76
C GLY A 125 -9.39 -6.63 -17.14
N GLY A 126 -9.47 -6.31 -18.47
CA GLY A 126 -10.52 -5.49 -19.05
C GLY A 126 -10.72 -4.15 -18.34
N GLU A 127 -11.97 -3.78 -18.14
CA GLU A 127 -12.36 -2.50 -17.54
C GLU A 127 -11.79 -2.27 -16.14
N THR A 128 -11.55 -3.33 -15.35
CA THR A 128 -10.99 -3.19 -14.00
C THR A 128 -9.51 -2.82 -14.05
N ALA A 129 -8.74 -3.44 -14.94
CA ALA A 129 -7.35 -3.06 -15.15
C ALA A 129 -7.21 -1.64 -15.71
N ASP A 130 -8.11 -1.25 -16.63
CA ASP A 130 -8.14 0.11 -17.19
C ASP A 130 -8.55 1.14 -16.13
N TYR A 131 -9.48 0.79 -15.25
CA TYR A 131 -9.84 1.62 -14.09
C TYR A 131 -8.62 1.91 -13.22
N VAL A 132 -7.85 0.88 -12.83
CA VAL A 132 -6.64 1.03 -12.01
C VAL A 132 -5.64 1.97 -12.68
N LYS A 133 -5.38 1.81 -13.99
CA LYS A 133 -4.44 2.65 -14.76
C LYS A 133 -4.89 4.10 -14.85
N ASN A 134 -6.19 4.34 -15.01
CA ASN A 134 -6.73 5.68 -15.27
C ASN A 134 -6.95 6.50 -13.99
N THR A 135 -7.07 5.84 -12.83
CA THR A 135 -7.42 6.51 -11.57
C THR A 135 -6.26 6.65 -10.60
N ASN A 136 -5.10 6.09 -10.90
CA ASN A 136 -3.93 6.11 -10.04
C ASN A 136 -2.69 6.67 -10.76
N SER A 137 -1.70 7.12 -9.99
CA SER A 137 -0.39 7.48 -10.55
C SER A 137 0.36 6.24 -11.06
N SER A 138 1.30 6.42 -11.99
CA SER A 138 2.08 5.32 -12.55
C SER A 138 2.84 4.52 -11.48
N SER A 139 3.35 5.16 -10.43
CA SER A 139 4.01 4.49 -9.33
C SER A 139 3.06 3.56 -8.57
N ILE A 140 1.84 4.00 -8.31
CA ILE A 140 0.82 3.20 -7.64
C ILE A 140 0.34 2.04 -8.53
N VAL A 141 0.15 2.28 -9.83
CA VAL A 141 -0.16 1.20 -10.79
C VAL A 141 0.95 0.14 -10.79
N ASN A 142 2.21 0.58 -10.83
CA ASN A 142 3.36 -0.33 -10.83
C ASN A 142 3.45 -1.17 -9.55
N SER A 143 3.03 -0.65 -8.39
CA SER A 143 3.06 -1.38 -7.11
C SER A 143 2.11 -2.60 -7.07
N VAL A 144 1.13 -2.68 -7.97
CA VAL A 144 0.19 -3.82 -8.10
C VAL A 144 0.34 -4.55 -9.43
N THR A 145 1.44 -4.31 -10.16
CA THR A 145 1.69 -4.87 -11.49
C THR A 145 2.90 -5.80 -11.46
N VAL A 146 2.73 -7.03 -11.93
CA VAL A 146 3.82 -8.01 -12.14
C VAL A 146 3.70 -8.54 -13.57
N ASP A 147 4.81 -8.55 -14.31
CA ASP A 147 4.87 -9.00 -15.71
C ASP A 147 3.79 -8.38 -16.61
N GLY A 148 3.53 -7.07 -16.41
CA GLY A 148 2.52 -6.31 -17.15
C GLY A 148 1.06 -6.60 -16.77
N ASN A 149 0.81 -7.47 -15.80
CA ASN A 149 -0.52 -7.82 -15.32
C ASN A 149 -0.85 -7.13 -14.01
N ILE A 150 -2.06 -6.64 -13.87
CA ILE A 150 -2.57 -6.02 -12.64
C ILE A 150 -3.25 -7.08 -11.79
N TYR A 151 -2.95 -7.08 -10.47
CA TYR A 151 -3.48 -8.04 -9.51
C TYR A 151 -4.29 -7.44 -8.37
N GLY A 152 -4.23 -6.13 -8.18
CA GLY A 152 -4.95 -5.48 -7.10
C GLY A 152 -5.52 -4.13 -7.50
N ILE A 153 -6.52 -3.66 -6.74
CA ILE A 153 -7.11 -2.34 -6.89
C ILE A 153 -6.60 -1.49 -5.72
N PRO A 154 -5.69 -0.54 -5.96
CA PRO A 154 -5.14 0.31 -4.90
C PRO A 154 -6.24 1.17 -4.26
N PHE A 155 -6.21 1.31 -2.93
CA PHE A 155 -7.14 2.18 -2.21
C PHE A 155 -6.42 3.22 -1.34
N THR A 156 -5.15 2.98 -1.00
CA THR A 156 -4.30 3.93 -0.27
C THR A 156 -2.84 3.75 -0.66
N THR A 157 -2.05 4.78 -0.43
CA THR A 157 -0.60 4.72 -0.54
C THR A 157 0.01 4.21 0.77
N ASN A 158 1.20 3.61 0.69
CA ASN A 158 1.92 3.06 1.83
C ASN A 158 3.36 3.57 1.83
N THR A 159 3.65 4.50 2.74
CA THR A 159 4.99 5.02 3.03
C THR A 159 5.00 5.71 4.38
N TRP A 160 6.17 6.15 4.81
CA TRP A 160 6.36 6.93 6.03
C TRP A 160 7.00 8.27 5.70
N PHE A 161 6.84 9.23 6.61
CA PHE A 161 7.32 10.60 6.51
C PHE A 161 7.66 11.11 7.91
N MET A 162 7.87 12.41 8.09
CA MET A 162 8.28 12.97 9.36
C MET A 162 7.17 13.84 9.97
N TYR A 163 6.82 13.55 11.23
CA TYR A 163 6.04 14.42 12.11
C TYR A 163 6.97 15.28 12.96
N TYR A 164 6.57 16.52 13.25
CA TYR A 164 7.35 17.41 14.09
C TYR A 164 6.50 18.45 14.80
N ASP A 165 7.00 18.93 15.96
CA ASP A 165 6.44 20.05 16.72
C ASP A 165 6.95 21.36 16.12
N LYS A 166 6.05 22.18 15.57
CA LYS A 166 6.35 23.51 15.00
C LYS A 166 6.91 24.49 16.01
N SER A 167 6.68 24.29 17.31
CA SER A 167 7.25 25.13 18.35
C SER A 167 8.75 24.89 18.58
N LYS A 168 9.25 23.71 18.17
CA LYS A 168 10.64 23.27 18.37
C LYS A 168 11.50 23.43 17.12
N PHE A 169 10.91 23.29 15.94
CA PHE A 169 11.63 23.31 14.65
C PHE A 169 11.06 24.33 13.68
N THR A 170 11.94 25.09 13.06
CA THR A 170 11.61 26.01 11.95
C THR A 170 11.48 25.23 10.63
N GLN A 171 10.92 25.90 9.59
CA GLN A 171 10.84 25.34 8.24
C GLN A 171 12.21 25.07 7.59
N ASP A 172 13.30 25.65 8.11
CA ASP A 172 14.65 25.40 7.61
C ASP A 172 15.30 24.22 8.33
N ASP A 173 15.00 24.05 9.61
CA ASP A 173 15.53 22.93 10.41
C ASP A 173 15.03 21.57 9.88
N ILE A 174 13.74 21.46 9.57
CA ILE A 174 13.11 20.22 9.12
C ILE A 174 13.59 19.70 7.76
N LYS A 175 14.43 20.46 7.06
CA LYS A 175 15.06 20.04 5.80
C LYS A 175 16.28 19.14 6.01
N SER A 176 16.86 19.13 7.21
CA SER A 176 18.08 18.39 7.53
C SER A 176 17.95 17.71 8.88
N LEU A 177 18.12 16.37 8.90
CA LEU A 177 18.13 15.59 10.14
C LEU A 177 19.27 16.05 11.07
N ASP A 178 20.44 16.37 10.51
CA ASP A 178 21.58 16.84 11.29
C ASP A 178 21.24 18.15 12.03
N LYS A 179 20.62 19.14 11.35
CA LYS A 179 20.18 20.39 12.00
C LYS A 179 19.14 20.17 13.08
N MET A 180 18.21 19.24 12.87
CA MET A 180 17.20 18.90 13.88
C MET A 180 17.84 18.32 15.13
N LEU A 181 18.79 17.40 14.96
CA LEU A 181 19.54 16.78 16.05
C LEU A 181 20.45 17.77 16.81
N GLU A 182 20.79 18.92 16.26
CA GLU A 182 21.45 20.00 16.97
C GLU A 182 20.52 20.76 17.95
N LYS A 183 19.19 20.66 17.75
CA LYS A 183 18.21 21.44 18.48
C LYS A 183 17.40 20.66 19.51
N ASP A 184 16.90 19.49 19.11
CA ASP A 184 16.03 18.69 19.97
C ASP A 184 16.11 17.21 19.59
N LYS A 185 15.48 16.36 20.40
CA LYS A 185 15.46 14.92 20.15
C LYS A 185 14.55 14.57 18.99
N VAL A 186 15.08 13.68 18.15
CA VAL A 186 14.38 13.08 17.00
C VAL A 186 14.32 11.57 17.19
N ALA A 187 13.12 11.02 17.15
CA ALA A 187 12.88 9.58 17.25
C ALA A 187 12.78 8.94 15.87
N PHE A 188 13.52 7.84 15.64
CA PHE A 188 13.52 7.13 14.38
C PHE A 188 13.73 5.63 14.61
N ASN A 189 12.83 4.79 14.08
CA ASN A 189 12.91 3.33 14.28
C ASN A 189 13.89 2.68 13.30
N ILE A 190 15.18 2.90 13.50
CA ILE A 190 16.19 2.30 12.63
C ILE A 190 16.36 0.78 12.84
N THR A 191 15.78 0.20 13.89
CA THR A 191 15.83 -1.25 14.12
C THR A 191 14.93 -2.05 13.19
N GLU A 192 14.08 -1.38 12.41
CA GLU A 192 13.35 -2.03 11.32
C GLU A 192 14.03 -1.76 9.97
N GLY A 193 14.26 -2.82 9.20
CA GLY A 193 14.89 -2.75 7.89
C GLY A 193 14.19 -1.80 6.91
N TRP A 194 12.88 -1.61 7.06
CA TRP A 194 12.08 -0.70 6.24
C TRP A 194 12.48 0.77 6.43
N TYR A 195 12.76 1.18 7.65
CA TYR A 195 13.27 2.52 7.96
C TYR A 195 14.78 2.64 7.74
N MET A 196 15.55 1.64 8.20
CA MET A 196 17.00 1.63 8.08
C MET A 196 17.48 1.73 6.62
N SER A 197 16.77 1.08 5.68
CA SER A 197 17.08 1.11 4.25
C SER A 197 17.21 2.53 3.68
N SER A 198 16.56 3.52 4.31
CA SER A 198 16.57 4.91 3.85
C SER A 198 17.96 5.52 3.76
N PHE A 199 18.90 5.12 4.62
CA PHE A 199 20.29 5.57 4.60
C PHE A 199 21.06 4.93 3.43
N PHE A 200 20.85 3.65 3.19
CA PHE A 200 21.47 2.95 2.07
C PHE A 200 20.96 3.48 0.74
N LEU A 201 19.64 3.66 0.60
CA LEU A 201 19.02 4.25 -0.59
C LEU A 201 19.48 5.69 -0.84
N ALA A 202 19.62 6.50 0.22
CA ALA A 202 20.13 7.87 0.12
C ALA A 202 21.54 7.91 -0.46
N ASN A 203 22.39 6.92 -0.13
CA ASN A 203 23.77 6.86 -0.59
C ASN A 203 23.96 6.03 -1.89
N GLY A 204 22.88 5.73 -2.60
CA GLY A 204 22.95 5.10 -3.93
C GLY A 204 23.06 3.58 -3.93
N CYS A 205 22.80 2.92 -2.80
CA CYS A 205 22.56 1.48 -2.78
C CYS A 205 21.27 1.14 -3.51
N THR A 206 21.19 -0.05 -4.09
CA THR A 206 20.01 -0.47 -4.86
C THR A 206 19.47 -1.79 -4.35
N TYR A 207 18.15 -1.95 -4.47
CA TYR A 207 17.44 -3.15 -4.11
C TYR A 207 16.84 -3.74 -5.39
N PHE A 208 17.38 -4.85 -5.86
CA PHE A 208 16.98 -5.55 -7.09
C PHE A 208 17.07 -4.66 -8.34
N GLY A 209 18.24 -4.02 -8.51
CA GLY A 209 18.51 -3.09 -9.60
C GLY A 209 17.86 -1.72 -9.42
N SER A 210 17.86 -0.91 -10.47
CA SER A 210 17.36 0.47 -10.44
C SER A 210 15.85 0.57 -10.28
N ASN A 211 15.10 -0.48 -10.67
CA ASN A 211 13.64 -0.50 -10.72
C ASN A 211 13.02 -1.45 -9.69
N GLY A 212 13.81 -2.15 -8.88
CA GLY A 212 13.32 -3.09 -7.87
C GLY A 212 12.77 -4.42 -8.43
N THR A 213 13.09 -4.76 -9.68
CA THR A 213 12.49 -5.93 -10.40
C THR A 213 13.53 -6.91 -10.94
N ASP A 214 14.82 -6.63 -10.79
CA ASP A 214 15.90 -7.52 -11.27
C ASP A 214 16.38 -8.43 -10.13
N ALA A 215 15.80 -9.62 -10.05
CA ALA A 215 16.18 -10.63 -9.06
C ALA A 215 17.68 -11.01 -9.13
N LYS A 216 18.32 -10.92 -10.31
CA LYS A 216 19.73 -11.27 -10.49
C LYS A 216 20.67 -10.18 -9.96
N ALA A 217 20.22 -8.93 -9.98
CA ALA A 217 21.00 -7.82 -9.44
C ALA A 217 21.12 -7.91 -7.90
N GLY A 218 20.16 -8.55 -7.23
CA GLY A 218 20.10 -8.64 -5.78
C GLY A 218 20.04 -7.28 -5.10
N ILE A 219 20.44 -7.23 -3.83
CA ILE A 219 20.51 -5.99 -3.04
C ILE A 219 21.97 -5.55 -3.01
N ASP A 220 22.30 -4.43 -3.67
CA ASP A 220 23.68 -3.93 -3.77
C ASP A 220 23.98 -2.88 -2.71
N LEU A 221 24.56 -3.34 -1.59
CA LEU A 221 25.14 -2.53 -0.51
C LEU A 221 26.67 -2.51 -0.56
N SER A 222 27.29 -2.92 -1.65
CA SER A 222 28.72 -3.11 -1.76
C SER A 222 29.53 -1.82 -1.75
N GLY A 223 30.78 -1.90 -1.30
CA GLY A 223 31.78 -0.84 -1.36
C GLY A 223 31.48 0.36 -0.44
N ASP A 224 32.06 1.50 -0.79
CA ASP A 224 32.02 2.72 0.04
C ASP A 224 30.58 3.24 0.26
N LYS A 225 29.69 3.05 -0.69
CA LYS A 225 28.30 3.51 -0.56
C LYS A 225 27.56 2.83 0.59
N GLY A 226 27.72 1.52 0.75
CA GLY A 226 27.13 0.79 1.87
C GLY A 226 27.86 1.07 3.18
N ALA A 227 29.20 1.08 3.15
CA ALA A 227 30.02 1.37 4.31
C ALA A 227 29.74 2.76 4.90
N ASP A 228 29.62 3.80 4.07
CA ASP A 228 29.35 5.16 4.51
C ASP A 228 27.93 5.32 5.04
N ALA A 229 26.94 4.62 4.46
CA ALA A 229 25.59 4.58 5.00
C ALA A 229 25.56 3.95 6.39
N ALA A 230 26.28 2.84 6.60
CA ALA A 230 26.41 2.20 7.91
C ALA A 230 27.14 3.10 8.94
N LYS A 231 28.20 3.80 8.55
CA LYS A 231 28.87 4.79 9.41
C LYS A 231 27.94 5.95 9.80
N ALA A 232 27.10 6.42 8.86
CA ALA A 232 26.11 7.45 9.16
C ALA A 232 25.06 6.97 10.17
N LEU A 233 24.61 5.72 10.08
CA LEU A 233 23.74 5.09 11.09
C LEU A 233 24.43 4.98 12.46
N VAL A 234 25.71 4.59 12.51
CA VAL A 234 26.50 4.59 13.74
C VAL A 234 26.61 6.00 14.33
N SER A 235 26.87 7.00 13.50
CA SER A 235 26.92 8.40 13.92
C SER A 235 25.59 8.89 14.47
N LEU A 236 24.49 8.51 13.84
CA LEU A 236 23.13 8.82 14.30
C LEU A 236 22.88 8.24 15.69
N VAL A 237 23.15 6.94 15.89
CA VAL A 237 22.95 6.25 17.18
C VAL A 237 23.77 6.86 18.31
N ASN A 238 24.97 7.34 18.01
CA ASN A 238 25.83 7.99 18.99
C ASN A 238 25.46 9.47 19.27
N ASN A 239 24.49 10.03 18.55
CA ASN A 239 24.03 11.38 18.82
C ASN A 239 23.12 11.41 20.05
N PRO A 240 23.39 12.27 21.07
CA PRO A 240 22.60 12.33 22.31
C PRO A 240 21.13 12.74 22.11
N ASN A 241 20.82 13.38 20.97
CA ASN A 241 19.48 13.79 20.59
C ASN A 241 18.79 12.77 19.66
N PHE A 242 19.42 11.65 19.36
CA PHE A 242 18.76 10.54 18.69
C PHE A 242 18.01 9.64 19.69
N VAL A 243 16.79 9.21 19.32
CA VAL A 243 16.00 8.23 20.05
C VAL A 243 15.63 7.10 19.08
N ASN A 244 16.05 5.87 19.37
CA ASN A 244 15.58 4.74 18.60
C ASN A 244 14.12 4.45 18.95
N ASP A 245 13.20 4.65 18.01
CA ASP A 245 11.74 4.52 18.20
C ASP A 245 11.27 3.05 18.13
N ALA A 246 11.96 2.18 18.84
CA ALA A 246 11.46 0.84 19.07
C ALA A 246 10.32 0.90 20.10
N GLN A 247 9.15 0.35 19.78
CA GLN A 247 8.01 0.23 20.71
C GLN A 247 7.24 1.55 21.00
N GLY A 248 7.21 2.50 20.05
CA GLY A 248 6.38 3.70 20.16
C GLY A 248 6.90 4.77 21.13
N VAL A 249 8.18 4.80 21.37
CA VAL A 249 8.85 5.83 22.21
C VAL A 249 8.70 7.22 21.61
N GLY A 250 8.61 7.34 20.28
CA GLY A 250 8.43 8.61 19.58
C GLY A 250 7.11 9.31 19.95
N ILE A 251 6.00 8.59 19.91
CA ILE A 251 4.68 9.14 20.31
C ILE A 251 4.65 9.50 21.81
N ALA A 252 5.22 8.64 22.66
CA ALA A 252 5.29 8.93 24.09
C ALA A 252 6.13 10.20 24.35
N GLY A 253 7.27 10.34 23.67
CA GLY A 253 8.14 11.50 23.79
C GLY A 253 7.57 12.79 23.21
N LEU A 254 6.72 12.72 22.15
CA LEU A 254 5.94 13.86 21.69
C LEU A 254 4.95 14.32 22.76
N ARG A 255 4.30 13.37 23.45
CA ARG A 255 3.28 13.66 24.47
C ARG A 255 3.86 14.33 25.72
N ASP A 256 5.02 13.90 26.19
CA ASP A 256 5.69 14.47 27.35
C ASP A 256 6.65 15.63 27.01
N GLY A 257 6.81 15.93 25.70
CA GLY A 257 7.67 17.00 25.21
C GLY A 257 9.15 16.67 25.17
N SER A 258 9.54 15.42 25.44
CA SER A 258 10.96 15.00 25.41
C SER A 258 11.49 14.71 24.00
N VAL A 259 10.61 14.57 23.00
CA VAL A 259 10.94 14.39 21.58
C VAL A 259 10.25 15.49 20.77
N GLY A 260 10.94 16.11 19.84
CA GLY A 260 10.41 17.16 18.98
C GLY A 260 9.94 16.68 17.62
N ALA A 261 10.44 15.53 17.13
CA ALA A 261 10.05 14.96 15.85
C ALA A 261 10.21 13.44 15.84
N PHE A 262 9.40 12.76 15.01
CA PHE A 262 9.56 11.33 14.77
C PHE A 262 9.11 10.92 13.38
N PHE A 263 9.60 9.78 12.91
CA PHE A 263 9.29 9.23 11.60
C PHE A 263 8.23 8.14 11.74
N SER A 264 7.11 8.32 11.05
CA SER A 264 6.02 7.34 10.98
C SER A 264 5.12 7.60 9.77
N GLY A 265 4.09 6.79 9.58
CA GLY A 265 3.13 6.94 8.49
C GLY A 265 1.78 7.52 8.95
N SER A 266 0.80 7.50 8.05
CA SER A 266 -0.53 8.04 8.29
C SER A 266 -1.31 7.32 9.41
N TRP A 267 -0.90 6.13 9.80
CA TRP A 267 -1.51 5.36 10.89
C TRP A 267 -1.40 6.04 12.26
N ASP A 268 -0.38 6.87 12.49
CA ASP A 268 -0.19 7.61 13.75
C ASP A 268 -0.81 9.01 13.74
N TYR A 269 -1.37 9.45 12.63
CA TYR A 269 -1.87 10.82 12.46
C TYR A 269 -2.80 11.29 13.58
N LYS A 270 -3.80 10.47 13.94
CA LYS A 270 -4.80 10.85 14.95
C LYS A 270 -4.14 11.16 16.28
N SER A 271 -3.29 10.25 16.74
CA SER A 271 -2.56 10.40 18.01
C SER A 271 -1.63 11.62 17.99
N VAL A 272 -0.87 11.81 16.91
CA VAL A 272 0.07 12.94 16.80
C VAL A 272 -0.67 14.27 16.72
N LYS A 273 -1.78 14.33 15.98
CA LYS A 273 -2.60 15.52 15.85
C LYS A 273 -3.24 15.92 17.19
N GLU A 274 -3.72 14.95 17.97
CA GLU A 274 -4.25 15.17 19.32
C GLU A 274 -3.17 15.70 20.28
N ILE A 275 -1.95 15.15 20.20
CA ILE A 275 -0.82 15.56 21.06
C ILE A 275 -0.34 16.97 20.74
N LEU A 276 -0.09 17.27 19.45
CA LEU A 276 0.55 18.51 19.04
C LEU A 276 -0.43 19.67 18.79
N GLY A 277 -1.71 19.40 18.57
CA GLY A 277 -2.73 20.44 18.34
C GLY A 277 -2.35 21.40 17.22
N ASP A 278 -2.19 22.70 17.54
CA ASP A 278 -1.81 23.75 16.59
C ASP A 278 -0.33 23.67 16.16
N ASN A 279 0.51 23.05 16.96
CA ASN A 279 1.92 22.84 16.67
C ASN A 279 2.17 21.63 15.76
N PHE A 280 1.11 20.90 15.36
CA PHE A 280 1.22 19.76 14.45
C PHE A 280 1.89 20.14 13.14
N GLY A 281 2.98 19.46 12.82
CA GLY A 281 3.69 19.51 11.54
C GLY A 281 3.86 18.11 10.96
N ALA A 282 3.75 17.99 9.64
CA ALA A 282 4.12 16.80 8.88
C ALA A 282 4.82 17.23 7.58
N VAL A 283 5.86 16.53 7.19
CA VAL A 283 6.69 16.86 6.03
C VAL A 283 7.36 15.60 5.46
N SER A 284 7.73 15.62 4.18
CA SER A 284 8.55 14.59 3.55
C SER A 284 9.93 14.48 4.21
N LEU A 285 10.72 13.49 3.80
CA LEU A 285 11.97 13.14 4.45
C LEU A 285 13.04 14.24 4.33
N PRO A 286 13.81 14.50 5.39
CA PRO A 286 14.92 15.44 5.36
C PRO A 286 16.15 14.87 4.64
N THR A 287 17.14 15.71 4.40
CA THR A 287 18.50 15.27 4.07
C THR A 287 19.22 14.80 5.34
N VAL A 288 20.26 13.99 5.14
CA VAL A 288 21.21 13.57 6.19
C VAL A 288 22.63 13.56 5.62
N LYS A 289 23.62 13.83 6.45
CA LYS A 289 25.03 13.80 6.04
C LYS A 289 25.56 12.36 5.98
N ILE A 290 25.94 11.90 4.77
CA ILE A 290 26.56 10.60 4.54
C ILE A 290 27.85 10.82 3.73
N GLY A 291 28.98 10.27 4.20
CA GLY A 291 30.28 10.45 3.54
C GLY A 291 30.67 11.92 3.39
N GLY A 292 30.27 12.79 4.34
CA GLY A 292 30.56 14.22 4.35
C GLY A 292 29.70 15.08 3.43
N THR A 293 28.71 14.51 2.73
CA THR A 293 27.79 15.24 1.83
C THR A 293 26.33 15.05 2.24
N ASP A 294 25.51 16.08 2.01
CA ASP A 294 24.08 16.00 2.27
C ASP A 294 23.41 15.08 1.25
N LYS A 295 22.73 14.07 1.73
CA LYS A 295 22.01 13.07 0.95
C LYS A 295 20.53 13.08 1.31
N GLN A 296 19.65 13.02 0.31
CA GLN A 296 18.23 12.92 0.54
C GLN A 296 17.87 11.53 1.05
N LEU A 297 17.33 11.43 2.28
CA LEU A 297 16.74 10.17 2.77
C LEU A 297 15.64 9.70 1.80
N LYS A 298 15.56 8.40 1.56
CA LYS A 298 14.57 7.82 0.66
C LYS A 298 13.84 6.66 1.34
N ALA A 299 12.52 6.78 1.45
CA ALA A 299 11.69 5.69 1.94
C ALA A 299 11.41 4.64 0.86
N PHE A 300 11.04 3.45 1.28
CA PHE A 300 10.22 2.60 0.44
C PHE A 300 8.80 3.15 0.38
N ALA A 301 8.21 3.12 -0.81
CA ALA A 301 6.81 3.47 -1.03
C ALA A 301 6.10 2.36 -1.81
N GLY A 302 4.80 2.31 -1.65
CA GLY A 302 3.96 1.36 -2.34
C GLY A 302 2.49 1.71 -2.17
N SER A 303 1.65 0.69 -2.24
CA SER A 303 0.23 0.83 -1.99
C SER A 303 -0.28 -0.31 -1.10
N LYS A 304 -1.44 -0.07 -0.49
CA LYS A 304 -2.32 -1.15 -0.05
C LYS A 304 -3.43 -1.28 -1.07
N ALA A 305 -3.78 -2.50 -1.40
CA ALA A 305 -4.70 -2.80 -2.47
C ALA A 305 -5.70 -3.89 -2.07
N ILE A 306 -6.75 -4.01 -2.86
CA ILE A 306 -7.81 -4.98 -2.69
C ILE A 306 -7.64 -6.07 -3.74
N ALA A 307 -7.59 -7.30 -3.28
CA ALA A 307 -7.42 -8.51 -4.07
C ALA A 307 -8.74 -9.28 -4.22
N VAL A 308 -8.81 -10.05 -5.28
CA VAL A 308 -9.84 -11.07 -5.48
C VAL A 308 -9.18 -12.44 -5.44
N ASN A 309 -9.76 -13.35 -4.68
CA ASN A 309 -9.29 -14.72 -4.59
C ASN A 309 -9.69 -15.50 -5.86
N PRO A 310 -8.76 -16.18 -6.55
CA PRO A 310 -9.09 -16.95 -7.75
C PRO A 310 -10.03 -18.15 -7.45
N ASN A 311 -10.11 -18.59 -6.20
CA ASN A 311 -11.02 -19.68 -5.76
C ASN A 311 -12.44 -19.20 -5.46
N CYS A 312 -12.72 -17.89 -5.50
CA CYS A 312 -14.06 -17.35 -5.31
C CYS A 312 -15.03 -17.91 -6.37
N LYS A 313 -16.17 -18.41 -5.93
CA LYS A 313 -17.19 -18.97 -6.83
C LYS A 313 -17.82 -17.92 -7.75
N TYR A 314 -17.98 -16.70 -7.27
CA TYR A 314 -18.65 -15.61 -7.98
C TYR A 314 -17.67 -14.49 -8.34
N GLN A 315 -16.68 -14.83 -9.20
CA GLN A 315 -15.60 -13.93 -9.60
C GLN A 315 -16.09 -12.56 -10.07
N GLN A 316 -17.16 -12.50 -10.86
CA GLN A 316 -17.69 -11.24 -11.38
C GLN A 316 -18.14 -10.32 -10.24
N ILE A 317 -18.85 -10.86 -9.24
CA ILE A 317 -19.35 -10.09 -8.10
C ILE A 317 -18.17 -9.65 -7.21
N ALA A 318 -17.22 -10.56 -6.96
CA ALA A 318 -16.03 -10.26 -6.18
C ALA A 318 -15.17 -9.16 -6.82
N VAL A 319 -14.96 -9.19 -8.14
CA VAL A 319 -14.24 -8.14 -8.89
C VAL A 319 -15.00 -6.80 -8.84
N ALA A 320 -16.32 -6.81 -9.00
CA ALA A 320 -17.15 -5.61 -8.89
C ALA A 320 -17.07 -5.00 -7.49
N LEU A 321 -17.18 -5.83 -6.43
CA LEU A 321 -17.02 -5.39 -5.05
C LEU A 321 -15.61 -4.83 -4.78
N ALA A 322 -14.57 -5.52 -5.22
CA ALA A 322 -13.19 -5.05 -5.05
C ALA A 322 -12.97 -3.70 -5.75
N LYS A 323 -13.51 -3.51 -6.97
CA LYS A 323 -13.49 -2.24 -7.69
C LYS A 323 -14.27 -1.14 -6.95
N TYR A 324 -15.39 -1.47 -6.34
CA TYR A 324 -16.20 -0.55 -5.53
C TYR A 324 -15.45 -0.10 -4.28
N LEU A 325 -14.91 -1.05 -3.49
CA LEU A 325 -14.14 -0.76 -2.28
C LEU A 325 -12.87 0.06 -2.56
N GLY A 326 -12.21 -0.15 -3.70
CA GLY A 326 -11.09 0.69 -4.17
C GLY A 326 -11.54 1.90 -4.98
N GLY A 327 -12.85 2.15 -5.08
CA GLY A 327 -13.45 3.25 -5.82
C GLY A 327 -13.28 4.62 -5.15
N LYS A 328 -13.51 5.67 -5.92
CA LYS A 328 -13.39 7.07 -5.47
C LYS A 328 -14.24 7.34 -4.23
N GLU A 329 -15.48 6.90 -4.22
CA GLU A 329 -16.43 7.14 -3.13
C GLU A 329 -16.02 6.39 -1.85
N ALA A 330 -15.63 5.13 -1.98
CA ALA A 330 -15.15 4.33 -0.85
C ALA A 330 -13.86 4.90 -0.25
N GLN A 331 -12.90 5.36 -1.10
CA GLN A 331 -11.69 6.03 -0.63
C GLN A 331 -12.00 7.38 0.06
N GLN A 332 -12.95 8.17 -0.46
CA GLN A 332 -13.37 9.40 0.19
C GLN A 332 -13.97 9.12 1.58
N LYS A 333 -14.83 8.11 1.68
CA LYS A 333 -15.43 7.70 2.96
C LYS A 333 -14.39 7.18 3.95
N HIS A 334 -13.38 6.47 3.45
CA HIS A 334 -12.28 5.96 4.26
C HIS A 334 -11.44 7.12 4.84
N TYR A 335 -11.14 8.12 4.01
CA TYR A 335 -10.50 9.36 4.46
C TYR A 335 -11.35 10.10 5.49
N ASP A 336 -12.65 10.24 5.26
CA ASP A 336 -13.54 10.98 6.15
C ASP A 336 -13.68 10.32 7.54
N LEU A 337 -13.64 9.00 7.60
CA LEU A 337 -13.79 8.24 8.86
C LEU A 337 -12.46 8.04 9.59
N ARG A 338 -11.37 7.77 8.84
CA ARG A 338 -10.11 7.30 9.42
C ARG A 338 -8.87 8.08 8.99
N ASN A 339 -9.01 9.09 8.14
CA ASN A 339 -7.91 9.81 7.49
C ASN A 339 -6.96 8.87 6.70
N VAL A 340 -7.48 7.74 6.18
CA VAL A 340 -6.73 6.89 5.26
C VAL A 340 -6.54 7.66 3.96
N ILE A 341 -5.29 7.90 3.60
CA ILE A 341 -4.95 8.79 2.47
C ILE A 341 -5.32 8.11 1.15
N PRO A 342 -6.20 8.71 0.33
CA PRO A 342 -6.58 8.11 -0.93
C PRO A 342 -5.42 8.10 -1.93
N CYS A 343 -5.41 7.12 -2.84
CA CYS A 343 -4.51 7.10 -3.99
C CYS A 343 -5.19 7.53 -5.30
N ASN A 344 -6.50 7.72 -5.29
CA ASN A 344 -7.26 8.19 -6.45
C ASN A 344 -6.86 9.61 -6.84
N THR A 345 -6.35 9.78 -8.07
CA THR A 345 -5.77 11.05 -8.56
C THR A 345 -6.77 12.20 -8.64
N GLU A 346 -8.07 11.91 -8.77
CA GLU A 346 -9.10 12.96 -8.74
C GLU A 346 -9.38 13.44 -7.31
N LEU A 347 -9.42 12.51 -6.34
CA LEU A 347 -9.58 12.88 -4.94
C LEU A 347 -8.42 13.73 -4.44
N LEU A 348 -7.20 13.39 -4.82
CA LEU A 348 -6.00 14.15 -4.45
C LEU A 348 -6.01 15.61 -4.94
N LYS A 349 -6.82 15.93 -5.96
CA LYS A 349 -6.98 17.30 -6.50
C LYS A 349 -8.06 18.11 -5.80
N THR A 350 -8.91 17.49 -4.98
CA THR A 350 -9.99 18.21 -4.29
C THR A 350 -9.44 19.18 -3.25
N ASP A 351 -10.11 20.31 -3.03
CA ASP A 351 -9.64 21.36 -2.11
C ASP A 351 -9.45 20.86 -0.68
N LYS A 352 -10.31 19.96 -0.23
CA LYS A 352 -10.24 19.35 1.10
C LYS A 352 -8.96 18.53 1.29
N ILE A 353 -8.55 17.78 0.25
CA ILE A 353 -7.46 16.81 0.33
C ILE A 353 -6.12 17.44 -0.03
N LYS A 354 -6.05 18.23 -1.11
CA LYS A 354 -4.80 18.82 -1.59
C LYS A 354 -4.12 19.78 -0.60
N ASN A 355 -4.90 20.40 0.30
CA ASN A 355 -4.42 21.34 1.31
C ASN A 355 -4.15 20.68 2.68
N ASP A 356 -4.42 19.39 2.82
CA ASP A 356 -4.14 18.64 4.04
C ASP A 356 -2.63 18.43 4.20
N VAL A 357 -2.09 18.86 5.35
CA VAL A 357 -0.65 18.79 5.65
C VAL A 357 -0.15 17.34 5.67
N LEU A 358 -0.95 16.41 6.18
CA LEU A 358 -0.62 14.99 6.22
C LEU A 358 -0.49 14.41 4.82
N ILE A 359 -1.50 14.67 3.97
CA ILE A 359 -1.55 14.17 2.60
C ILE A 359 -0.39 14.75 1.79
N LYS A 360 -0.12 16.05 1.99
CA LYS A 360 1.02 16.69 1.33
C LYS A 360 2.35 16.05 1.74
N ALA A 361 2.56 15.76 3.03
CA ALA A 361 3.77 15.10 3.51
C ALA A 361 3.95 13.72 2.87
N GLN A 362 2.90 12.90 2.84
CA GLN A 362 2.94 11.58 2.23
C GLN A 362 3.16 11.62 0.72
N ASN A 363 2.43 12.48 -0.01
CA ASN A 363 2.58 12.60 -1.46
C ASN A 363 3.96 13.16 -1.84
N ASP A 364 4.44 14.19 -1.13
CA ASP A 364 5.79 14.72 -1.34
C ASP A 364 6.86 13.64 -1.05
N THR A 365 6.63 12.76 -0.07
CA THR A 365 7.52 11.62 0.18
C THR A 365 7.51 10.65 -0.99
N ILE A 366 6.34 10.23 -1.47
CA ILE A 366 6.21 9.30 -2.60
C ILE A 366 6.85 9.86 -3.86
N ASP A 367 6.57 11.12 -4.18
CA ASP A 367 6.98 11.72 -5.44
C ASP A 367 8.45 12.14 -5.46
N LYS A 368 9.01 12.55 -4.32
CA LYS A 368 10.32 13.23 -4.25
C LYS A 368 11.38 12.44 -3.47
N THR A 369 10.97 11.66 -2.48
CA THR A 369 11.88 11.05 -1.50
C THR A 369 11.58 9.57 -1.25
N SER A 370 11.15 8.85 -2.28
CA SER A 370 10.93 7.40 -2.20
C SER A 370 11.39 6.65 -3.43
N ILE A 371 11.45 5.34 -3.30
CA ILE A 371 11.46 4.37 -4.39
C ILE A 371 10.33 3.37 -4.14
N ILE A 372 9.83 2.74 -5.21
CA ILE A 372 8.88 1.65 -5.05
C ILE A 372 9.56 0.47 -4.35
N GLN A 373 8.93 -0.02 -3.28
CA GLN A 373 9.40 -1.20 -2.59
C GLN A 373 9.39 -2.41 -3.52
N PRO A 374 10.51 -3.13 -3.65
CA PRO A 374 10.54 -4.35 -4.45
C PRO A 374 9.50 -5.37 -3.98
N THR A 375 8.80 -5.98 -4.92
CA THR A 375 7.75 -6.99 -4.64
C THR A 375 8.26 -8.43 -4.80
N LEU A 376 9.53 -8.61 -5.15
CA LEU A 376 10.16 -9.92 -5.34
C LEU A 376 10.20 -10.70 -4.02
N THR A 377 9.94 -12.02 -4.07
CA THR A 377 9.99 -12.91 -2.89
C THR A 377 11.34 -12.90 -2.19
N GLN A 378 12.43 -12.66 -2.93
CA GLN A 378 13.78 -12.51 -2.37
C GLN A 378 13.91 -11.30 -1.41
N MET A 379 12.99 -10.35 -1.46
CA MET A 379 12.96 -9.26 -0.48
C MET A 379 12.69 -9.78 0.94
N ASN A 380 12.07 -10.94 1.10
CA ASN A 380 11.86 -11.59 2.40
C ASN A 380 13.17 -12.00 3.07
N ASP A 381 14.23 -12.28 2.29
CA ASP A 381 15.55 -12.62 2.83
C ASP A 381 16.28 -11.41 3.44
N TYR A 382 15.81 -10.20 3.17
CA TYR A 382 16.39 -8.96 3.66
C TYR A 382 15.94 -8.63 5.09
N TRP A 383 14.68 -8.81 5.44
CA TRP A 383 14.08 -8.19 6.63
C TRP A 383 14.71 -8.61 7.95
N ALA A 384 14.85 -9.91 8.20
CA ALA A 384 15.43 -10.41 9.44
C ALA A 384 16.93 -10.10 9.56
N PRO A 385 17.79 -10.29 8.53
CA PRO A 385 19.18 -9.84 8.57
C PRO A 385 19.31 -8.33 8.75
N ALA A 386 18.48 -7.50 8.13
CA ALA A 386 18.49 -6.05 8.26
C ALA A 386 18.17 -5.62 9.71
N GLN A 387 17.16 -6.25 10.31
CA GLN A 387 16.82 -6.00 11.72
C GLN A 387 18.00 -6.36 12.65
N ASN A 388 18.67 -7.48 12.41
CA ASN A 388 19.82 -7.89 13.20
C ASN A 388 21.01 -6.93 13.02
N PHE A 389 21.29 -6.52 11.79
CA PHE A 389 22.31 -5.54 11.49
C PHE A 389 22.06 -4.21 12.22
N ALA A 390 20.83 -3.70 12.15
CA ALA A 390 20.43 -2.48 12.83
C ALA A 390 20.53 -2.60 14.36
N LYS A 391 20.10 -3.72 14.94
CA LYS A 391 20.27 -3.99 16.38
C LYS A 391 21.74 -4.02 16.80
N SER A 392 22.62 -4.59 15.99
CA SER A 392 24.07 -4.59 16.26
C SER A 392 24.67 -3.17 16.23
N ILE A 393 24.13 -2.25 15.40
CA ILE A 393 24.51 -0.82 15.44
C ILE A 393 24.03 -0.20 16.76
N VAL A 394 22.76 -0.38 17.12
CA VAL A 394 22.15 0.21 18.34
C VAL A 394 22.85 -0.31 19.61
N ASN A 395 23.28 -1.56 19.62
CA ASN A 395 24.00 -2.18 20.73
C ASN A 395 25.50 -1.82 20.79
N GLY A 396 26.01 -1.07 19.80
CA GLY A 396 27.44 -0.69 19.74
C GLY A 396 28.37 -1.81 19.29
N GLU A 397 27.87 -2.91 18.78
CA GLU A 397 28.66 -4.02 18.20
C GLU A 397 29.23 -3.64 16.84
N ILE A 398 28.48 -2.80 16.09
CA ILE A 398 28.94 -2.16 14.86
C ILE A 398 29.32 -0.73 15.19
N THR A 399 30.58 -0.41 14.93
CA THR A 399 31.20 0.90 15.18
C THR A 399 31.70 1.50 13.87
N SER A 400 32.12 2.75 13.88
CA SER A 400 32.73 3.40 12.70
C SER A 400 33.92 2.63 12.14
N ASP A 401 34.70 1.97 13.02
CA ASP A 401 35.92 1.25 12.63
C ASP A 401 35.62 -0.07 11.90
N ASN A 402 34.54 -0.77 12.29
CA ASN A 402 34.20 -2.06 11.69
C ASN A 402 33.00 -2.00 10.73
N ALA A 403 32.35 -0.84 10.56
CA ALA A 403 31.14 -0.68 9.75
C ALA A 403 31.31 -1.20 8.32
N ALA A 404 32.45 -0.94 7.67
CA ALA A 404 32.71 -1.41 6.31
C ALA A 404 32.72 -2.95 6.24
N THR A 405 33.46 -3.61 7.15
CA THR A 405 33.52 -5.08 7.22
C THR A 405 32.16 -5.69 7.54
N LYS A 406 31.44 -5.11 8.50
CA LYS A 406 30.09 -5.59 8.89
C LYS A 406 29.04 -5.37 7.80
N THR A 407 29.14 -4.30 7.04
CA THR A 407 28.29 -4.07 5.86
C THR A 407 28.57 -5.09 4.75
N ASP A 408 29.84 -5.45 4.52
CA ASP A 408 30.18 -6.48 3.54
C ASP A 408 29.69 -7.88 3.97
N GLU A 409 29.79 -8.21 5.26
CA GLU A 409 29.20 -9.43 5.81
C GLU A 409 27.68 -9.46 5.63
N PHE A 410 26.99 -8.35 5.94
CA PHE A 410 25.56 -8.19 5.75
C PHE A 410 25.14 -8.31 4.28
N TYR A 411 25.87 -7.63 3.38
CA TYR A 411 25.66 -7.70 1.94
C TYR A 411 25.75 -9.15 1.41
N LYS A 412 26.74 -9.92 1.83
CA LYS A 412 26.91 -11.33 1.47
C LYS A 412 25.77 -12.19 1.99
N LEU A 413 25.33 -11.93 3.22
CA LEU A 413 24.26 -12.69 3.86
C LEU A 413 22.92 -12.52 3.11
N ILE A 414 22.49 -11.27 2.82
CA ILE A 414 21.22 -10.98 2.17
C ILE A 414 21.17 -11.38 0.69
N ASN A 415 22.32 -11.65 0.07
CA ASN A 415 22.42 -12.13 -1.31
C ASN A 415 22.77 -13.62 -1.41
N SER A 416 22.81 -14.34 -0.30
CA SER A 416 23.18 -15.76 -0.30
C SER A 416 22.25 -16.66 -1.13
N SER A 417 20.99 -16.25 -1.32
CA SER A 417 20.02 -16.92 -2.18
C SER A 417 20.12 -16.52 -3.66
N VAL A 418 20.71 -15.35 -3.97
CA VAL A 418 20.84 -14.81 -5.34
C VAL A 418 22.05 -15.38 -6.06
N VAL A 419 23.07 -15.81 -5.35
CA VAL A 419 24.37 -16.27 -5.85
C VAL A 419 24.35 -17.77 -6.20
N LYS A 420 23.19 -18.39 -6.23
CA LYS A 420 23.04 -19.81 -6.63
C LYS A 420 22.56 -19.92 -8.09
#